data_c1f8fdf19cf6ecf5bc392a8c90a86914
#
_entry.id   c1f8fdf19cf6ecf5bc392a8c90a86914
#
_cell.length_a   1.000
_cell.length_b   1.000
_cell.length_c   1.000
_cell.angle_alpha   90.00
_cell.angle_beta   90.00
_cell.angle_gamma   90.00
#
_symmetry.space_group_name_H-M   'P 1'
#
loop_
_entity.id
_entity.type
_entity.pdbx_description
1 polymer ?
#
loop_
_entity_poly.entity_id
_entity_poly.type
_entity_poly.pdbx_seq_one_letter_code
_entity_poly.pdbx_strand_id
1 'polypeptide(L)'
;VGIVVKGCDSRSVVELLQENLINRDDVTIFAMPCEGTLDMARVDKELGRYNKIDSVVYDEAGVTVTADGKEHRFCMTECAQGKCYGCTMPTAQLADTLAGAPTTVEGTPGTPPELALLDSMTLPERMAFWRGQMERCLRCYACRNACPMCVCRDYCVAESRDPHWMTQEDSVREKLYFQTIHALHLAGRCTGCGECQRACPVGIPILALRQQIGRAVSQLFDGYKAGMDPEAV
;
A
#
# COMPACT_ATOMS: atom_id res chain seq x y z
N VAL A 1 8.18 0.83 22.78
CA VAL A 1 7.12 0.07 22.09
C VAL A 1 7.77 -0.93 21.15
N GLY A 2 7.28 -2.21 21.15
CA GLY A 2 7.71 -3.23 20.20
C GLY A 2 6.88 -3.19 18.93
N ILE A 3 7.53 -3.23 17.76
CA ILE A 3 6.86 -3.27 16.45
C ILE A 3 7.44 -4.40 15.60
N VAL A 4 6.57 -5.18 14.98
CA VAL A 4 6.98 -6.24 14.04
C VAL A 4 6.82 -5.73 12.61
N VAL A 5 7.87 -5.84 11.80
CA VAL A 5 7.89 -5.28 10.45
C VAL A 5 8.45 -6.26 9.41
N LYS A 6 7.91 -6.20 8.21
CA LYS A 6 8.53 -6.71 6.98
C LYS A 6 9.38 -5.62 6.32
N GLY A 7 10.10 -5.93 5.28
CA GLY A 7 10.92 -4.95 4.56
C GLY A 7 10.13 -3.70 4.12
N CYS A 8 8.96 -3.88 3.50
CA CYS A 8 8.12 -2.73 3.08
C CYS A 8 7.55 -1.93 4.26
N ASP A 9 7.29 -2.58 5.41
CA ASP A 9 6.75 -1.91 6.60
C ASP A 9 7.86 -1.10 7.30
N SER A 10 9.12 -1.61 7.30
CA SER A 10 10.27 -0.91 7.90
C SER A 10 10.53 0.45 7.26
N ARG A 11 10.22 0.61 5.95
CA ARG A 11 10.29 1.90 5.28
C ARG A 11 9.40 2.95 5.93
N SER A 12 8.20 2.56 6.38
CA SER A 12 7.31 3.48 7.09
C SER A 12 7.86 3.86 8.46
N VAL A 13 8.56 2.95 9.14
CA VAL A 13 9.22 3.26 10.41
C VAL A 13 10.38 4.22 10.20
N VAL A 14 11.22 3.98 9.19
CA VAL A 14 12.32 4.88 8.82
C VAL A 14 11.79 6.28 8.51
N GLU A 15 10.74 6.39 7.69
CA GLU A 15 10.14 7.68 7.33
C GLU A 15 9.58 8.43 8.57
N LEU A 16 8.92 7.72 9.48
CA LEU A 16 8.42 8.32 10.74
C LEU A 16 9.55 8.81 11.64
N LEU A 17 10.69 8.13 11.65
CA LEU A 17 11.90 8.55 12.36
C LEU A 17 12.50 9.80 11.72
N GLN A 18 12.66 9.82 10.39
CA GLN A 18 13.17 10.97 9.64
C GLN A 18 12.32 12.22 9.83
N GLU A 19 11.01 12.08 9.93
CA GLU A 19 10.07 13.19 10.21
C GLU A 19 10.00 13.55 11.70
N ASN A 20 10.77 12.93 12.58
CA ASN A 20 10.74 13.14 14.04
C ASN A 20 9.34 12.92 14.65
N LEU A 21 8.56 12.02 14.11
CA LEU A 21 7.23 11.66 14.62
C LEU A 21 7.28 10.56 15.67
N ILE A 22 8.35 9.78 15.67
CA ILE A 22 8.70 8.81 16.70
C ILE A 22 10.20 8.93 17.03
N ASN A 23 10.62 8.55 18.23
CA ASN A 23 12.01 8.52 18.62
C ASN A 23 12.55 7.09 18.48
N ARG A 24 13.79 6.97 17.99
CA ARG A 24 14.44 5.66 17.79
C ARG A 24 14.56 4.88 19.12
N ASP A 25 14.87 5.54 20.21
CA ASP A 25 15.06 4.95 21.53
C ASP A 25 13.75 4.40 22.14
N ASP A 26 12.61 4.89 21.69
CA ASP A 26 11.30 4.48 22.19
C ASP A 26 10.72 3.25 21.47
N VAL A 27 11.41 2.76 20.40
CA VAL A 27 10.89 1.71 19.52
C VAL A 27 11.88 0.55 19.42
N THR A 28 11.41 -0.65 19.72
CA THR A 28 12.14 -1.91 19.46
C THR A 28 11.56 -2.55 18.19
N ILE A 29 12.39 -2.77 17.18
CA ILE A 29 11.97 -3.21 15.85
C ILE A 29 12.34 -4.68 15.67
N PHE A 30 11.32 -5.53 15.48
CA PHE A 30 11.48 -6.95 15.15
C PHE A 30 11.20 -7.16 13.68
N ALA A 31 12.24 -7.49 12.91
CA ALA A 31 12.11 -7.76 11.49
C ALA A 31 11.68 -9.20 11.22
N MET A 32 10.78 -9.37 10.27
CA MET A 32 10.43 -10.68 9.69
C MET A 32 10.80 -10.68 8.20
N PRO A 33 11.55 -11.68 7.71
CA PRO A 33 11.74 -11.91 6.29
C PRO A 33 10.40 -12.14 5.59
N CYS A 34 10.28 -11.73 4.34
CA CYS A 34 9.01 -11.78 3.63
C CYS A 34 9.19 -12.23 2.17
N GLU A 35 8.50 -13.29 1.80
CA GLU A 35 8.48 -13.85 0.43
C GLU A 35 7.34 -13.31 -0.42
N GLY A 36 6.55 -12.39 0.12
CA GLY A 36 5.39 -11.79 -0.53
C GLY A 36 4.14 -11.91 0.33
N THR A 37 3.07 -11.26 -0.09
CA THR A 37 1.76 -11.31 0.58
C THR A 37 0.64 -11.45 -0.43
N LEU A 38 -0.35 -12.27 -0.10
CA LEU A 38 -1.53 -12.46 -0.92
C LEU A 38 -2.45 -11.25 -0.90
N ASP A 39 -3.03 -10.96 -2.04
CA ASP A 39 -4.20 -10.09 -2.15
C ASP A 39 -5.47 -10.95 -2.04
N MET A 40 -6.06 -10.96 -0.86
CA MET A 40 -7.26 -11.77 -0.61
C MET A 40 -8.43 -11.38 -1.51
N ALA A 41 -8.51 -10.14 -1.96
CA ALA A 41 -9.55 -9.75 -2.91
C ALA A 41 -9.40 -10.43 -4.28
N ARG A 42 -8.17 -10.72 -4.70
CA ARG A 42 -7.89 -11.49 -5.93
C ARG A 42 -8.18 -12.97 -5.72
N VAL A 43 -7.77 -13.53 -4.60
CA VAL A 43 -8.07 -14.92 -4.23
C VAL A 43 -9.58 -15.12 -4.17
N ASP A 44 -10.32 -14.27 -3.46
CA ASP A 44 -11.77 -14.33 -3.34
C ASP A 44 -12.50 -14.21 -4.69
N LYS A 45 -11.93 -13.46 -5.63
CA LYS A 45 -12.49 -13.32 -6.98
C LYS A 45 -12.44 -14.64 -7.74
N GLU A 46 -11.35 -15.40 -7.61
CA GLU A 46 -11.17 -16.70 -8.28
C GLU A 46 -11.94 -17.83 -7.57
N LEU A 47 -11.97 -17.80 -6.23
CA LEU A 47 -12.68 -18.82 -5.43
C LEU A 47 -14.20 -18.59 -5.36
N GLY A 48 -14.66 -17.37 -5.68
CA GLY A 48 -15.98 -16.89 -5.33
C GLY A 48 -16.05 -16.37 -3.89
N ARG A 49 -16.95 -15.45 -3.63
CA ARG A 49 -17.11 -14.84 -2.29
C ARG A 49 -17.66 -15.83 -1.28
N TYR A 50 -17.22 -15.69 -0.04
CA TYR A 50 -17.71 -16.45 1.13
C TYR A 50 -17.23 -17.90 1.25
N ASN A 51 -16.14 -18.27 0.56
CA ASN A 51 -15.51 -19.57 0.82
C ASN A 51 -14.78 -19.55 2.18
N LYS A 52 -14.89 -20.65 2.89
CA LYS A 52 -14.10 -20.88 4.09
C LYS A 52 -12.69 -21.29 3.68
N ILE A 53 -11.69 -20.49 4.02
CA ILE A 53 -10.30 -20.87 3.82
C ILE A 53 -9.86 -21.74 4.99
N ASP A 54 -9.49 -22.97 4.68
CA ASP A 54 -9.04 -23.97 5.65
C ASP A 54 -7.52 -23.90 5.85
N SER A 55 -6.74 -23.70 4.77
CA SER A 55 -5.28 -23.54 4.84
C SER A 55 -4.72 -22.74 3.66
N VAL A 56 -3.53 -22.17 3.87
CA VAL A 56 -2.72 -21.53 2.84
C VAL A 56 -1.30 -22.04 2.97
N VAL A 57 -0.77 -22.62 1.90
CA VAL A 57 0.58 -23.19 1.86
C VAL A 57 1.36 -22.49 0.74
N TYR A 58 2.54 -21.99 1.07
CA TYR A 58 3.48 -21.39 0.11
C TYR A 58 4.54 -22.42 -0.27
N ASP A 59 4.86 -22.50 -1.55
CA ASP A 59 6.00 -23.25 -2.08
C ASP A 59 6.70 -22.47 -3.21
N GLU A 60 7.81 -23.02 -3.73
CA GLU A 60 8.60 -22.38 -4.79
C GLU A 60 7.79 -22.07 -6.07
N ALA A 61 6.72 -22.79 -6.32
CA ALA A 61 5.89 -22.65 -7.52
C ALA A 61 4.66 -21.76 -7.30
N GLY A 62 4.38 -21.28 -6.08
CA GLY A 62 3.26 -20.38 -5.80
C GLY A 62 2.58 -20.60 -4.47
N VAL A 63 1.25 -20.53 -4.49
CA VAL A 63 0.41 -20.63 -3.29
C VAL A 63 -0.71 -21.61 -3.53
N THR A 64 -0.88 -22.55 -2.62
CA THR A 64 -2.04 -23.45 -2.58
C THR A 64 -2.99 -22.99 -1.50
N VAL A 65 -4.20 -22.66 -1.86
CA VAL A 65 -5.29 -22.29 -0.94
C VAL A 65 -6.28 -23.43 -0.91
N THR A 66 -6.50 -24.02 0.27
CA THR A 66 -7.59 -24.99 0.48
C THR A 66 -8.81 -24.23 0.97
N ALA A 67 -9.89 -24.28 0.20
CA ALA A 67 -11.14 -23.64 0.52
C ALA A 67 -12.30 -24.64 0.37
N ASP A 68 -13.13 -24.77 1.41
CA ASP A 68 -14.24 -25.73 1.49
C ASP A 68 -13.82 -27.17 1.09
N GLY A 69 -12.61 -27.57 1.53
CA GLY A 69 -12.03 -28.90 1.29
C GLY A 69 -11.51 -29.13 -0.14
N LYS A 70 -11.42 -28.07 -0.98
CA LYS A 70 -10.83 -28.13 -2.32
C LYS A 70 -9.56 -27.32 -2.39
N GLU A 71 -8.55 -27.86 -3.06
CA GLU A 71 -7.29 -27.17 -3.31
C GLU A 71 -7.37 -26.31 -4.57
N HIS A 72 -6.91 -25.06 -4.44
CA HIS A 72 -6.78 -24.10 -5.52
C HIS A 72 -5.36 -23.59 -5.55
N ARG A 73 -4.69 -23.71 -6.69
CA ARG A 73 -3.32 -23.27 -6.85
C ARG A 73 -3.26 -21.95 -7.60
N PHE A 74 -2.48 -21.01 -7.04
CA PHE A 74 -2.25 -19.68 -7.59
C PHE A 74 -0.77 -19.43 -7.81
N CYS A 75 -0.45 -18.76 -8.89
CA CYS A 75 0.85 -18.15 -9.10
C CYS A 75 0.93 -16.83 -8.33
N MET A 76 2.08 -16.51 -7.72
CA MET A 76 2.26 -15.23 -7.03
C MET A 76 2.06 -14.02 -7.96
N THR A 77 2.33 -14.14 -9.25
CA THR A 77 2.04 -13.08 -10.25
C THR A 77 0.55 -12.80 -10.45
N GLU A 78 -0.33 -13.71 -10.01
CA GLU A 78 -1.78 -13.56 -10.14
C GLU A 78 -2.42 -13.03 -8.87
N CYS A 79 -1.90 -13.45 -7.72
CA CYS A 79 -2.54 -13.22 -6.42
C CYS A 79 -1.73 -12.34 -5.45
N ALA A 80 -0.54 -11.87 -5.82
CA ALA A 80 0.24 -10.99 -4.95
C ALA A 80 -0.41 -9.62 -4.78
N GLN A 81 -0.21 -9.00 -3.62
CA GLN A 81 -0.55 -7.60 -3.41
C GLN A 81 0.26 -6.69 -4.33
N GLY A 82 -0.33 -5.56 -4.75
CA GLY A 82 0.32 -4.60 -5.64
C GLY A 82 1.68 -4.09 -5.15
N LYS A 83 1.90 -4.05 -3.82
CA LYS A 83 3.18 -3.68 -3.20
C LYS A 83 4.29 -4.71 -3.40
N CYS A 84 3.95 -5.96 -3.71
CA CYS A 84 4.91 -7.05 -3.87
C CYS A 84 5.53 -7.08 -5.27
N TYR A 85 4.89 -6.45 -6.26
CA TYR A 85 5.44 -6.38 -7.61
C TYR A 85 6.70 -5.51 -7.64
N GLY A 86 7.81 -6.08 -8.14
CA GLY A 86 9.10 -5.40 -8.17
C GLY A 86 9.66 -5.06 -6.79
N CYS A 87 9.23 -5.74 -5.74
CA CYS A 87 9.75 -5.57 -4.39
C CYS A 87 11.22 -6.00 -4.34
N THR A 88 12.08 -5.10 -3.87
CA THR A 88 13.51 -5.34 -3.68
C THR A 88 13.91 -5.39 -2.21
N MET A 89 12.92 -5.37 -1.30
CA MET A 89 13.14 -5.31 0.15
C MET A 89 12.40 -6.43 0.88
N PRO A 90 12.83 -7.68 0.73
CA PRO A 90 12.21 -8.80 1.44
C PRO A 90 12.55 -8.81 2.94
N THR A 91 13.64 -8.14 3.34
CA THR A 91 14.05 -7.99 4.74
C THR A 91 14.12 -6.51 5.13
N ALA A 92 13.81 -6.20 6.38
CA ALA A 92 13.85 -4.83 6.90
C ALA A 92 15.29 -4.27 6.87
N GLN A 93 15.41 -2.97 6.52
CA GLN A 93 16.69 -2.27 6.53
C GLN A 93 17.10 -1.80 7.93
N LEU A 94 16.11 -1.56 8.80
CA LEU A 94 16.33 -1.15 10.18
C LEU A 94 15.60 -2.13 11.10
N ALA A 95 16.33 -2.81 11.98
CA ALA A 95 15.80 -3.73 12.95
C ALA A 95 16.76 -3.94 14.12
N ASP A 96 16.20 -4.18 15.30
CA ASP A 96 16.96 -4.60 16.49
C ASP A 96 17.10 -6.11 16.56
N THR A 97 16.11 -6.82 16.03
CA THR A 97 16.09 -8.29 15.99
C THR A 97 15.51 -8.78 14.68
N LEU A 98 16.13 -9.81 14.09
CA LEU A 98 15.61 -10.49 12.91
C LEU A 98 15.09 -11.87 13.30
N ALA A 99 13.84 -12.17 13.00
CA ALA A 99 13.22 -13.47 13.22
C ALA A 99 13.51 -14.40 12.04
N GLY A 100 14.53 -15.23 12.18
CA GLY A 100 14.97 -16.14 11.13
C GLY A 100 16.17 -15.61 10.32
N ALA A 101 16.43 -16.22 9.16
CA ALA A 101 17.50 -15.79 8.26
C ALA A 101 17.01 -14.67 7.31
N PRO A 102 17.87 -13.72 6.93
CA PRO A 102 17.54 -12.77 5.87
C PRO A 102 17.12 -13.51 4.59
N THR A 103 16.07 -13.07 3.95
CA THR A 103 15.71 -13.57 2.62
C THR A 103 16.22 -12.63 1.54
N THR A 104 16.65 -13.20 0.42
CA THR A 104 17.02 -12.49 -0.80
C THR A 104 15.99 -12.64 -1.90
N VAL A 105 14.81 -13.15 -1.56
CA VAL A 105 13.74 -13.36 -2.55
C VAL A 105 13.37 -12.02 -3.18
N GLU A 106 13.51 -11.94 -4.48
CA GLU A 106 12.94 -10.85 -5.25
C GLU A 106 11.42 -10.99 -5.21
N GLY A 107 10.72 -9.86 -5.02
CA GLY A 107 9.27 -9.83 -5.07
C GLY A 107 8.73 -10.27 -6.44
N THR A 108 7.42 -10.37 -6.54
CA THR A 108 6.75 -10.69 -7.81
C THR A 108 7.27 -9.80 -8.93
N PRO A 109 7.79 -10.37 -10.04
CA PRO A 109 8.34 -9.57 -11.14
C PRO A 109 7.31 -8.63 -11.76
N GLY A 110 7.78 -7.50 -12.27
CA GLY A 110 6.99 -6.62 -13.13
C GLY A 110 6.30 -5.46 -12.44
N THR A 111 5.39 -4.84 -13.17
CA THR A 111 4.58 -3.70 -12.72
C THR A 111 3.24 -4.21 -12.21
N PRO A 112 2.70 -3.66 -11.11
CA PRO A 112 1.35 -3.99 -10.64
C PRO A 112 0.33 -3.84 -11.77
N PRO A 113 -0.62 -4.79 -11.96
CA PRO A 113 -1.58 -4.73 -13.06
C PRO A 113 -2.37 -3.43 -13.14
N GLU A 114 -2.78 -2.88 -12.00
CA GLU A 114 -3.51 -1.61 -11.93
C GLU A 114 -2.66 -0.43 -12.39
N LEU A 115 -1.36 -0.46 -12.10
CA LEU A 115 -0.44 0.58 -12.53
C LEU A 115 -0.11 0.45 -14.02
N ALA A 116 0.08 -0.77 -14.53
CA ALA A 116 0.28 -1.03 -15.95
C ALA A 116 -0.94 -0.60 -16.77
N LEU A 117 -2.15 -0.86 -16.27
CA LEU A 117 -3.39 -0.38 -16.88
C LEU A 117 -3.42 1.14 -17.00
N LEU A 118 -3.08 1.86 -15.92
CA LEU A 118 -3.04 3.33 -15.94
C LEU A 118 -1.95 3.87 -16.88
N ASP A 119 -0.81 3.19 -16.98
CA ASP A 119 0.27 3.57 -17.90
C ASP A 119 -0.14 3.45 -19.37
N SER A 120 -1.04 2.52 -19.71
CA SER A 120 -1.55 2.35 -21.07
C SER A 120 -2.62 3.37 -21.48
N MET A 121 -3.19 4.12 -20.54
CA MET A 121 -4.28 5.06 -20.78
C MET A 121 -3.76 6.45 -21.18
N THR A 122 -4.49 7.12 -22.05
CA THR A 122 -4.37 8.56 -22.27
C THR A 122 -4.85 9.37 -21.06
N LEU A 123 -4.53 10.65 -20.99
CA LEU A 123 -4.97 11.51 -19.88
C LEU A 123 -6.52 11.57 -19.73
N PRO A 124 -7.31 11.73 -20.81
CA PRO A 124 -8.77 11.67 -20.70
C PRO A 124 -9.28 10.32 -20.15
N GLU A 125 -8.70 9.21 -20.60
CA GLU A 125 -9.07 7.87 -20.14
C GLU A 125 -8.75 7.67 -18.67
N ARG A 126 -7.59 8.14 -18.18
CA ARG A 126 -7.25 8.12 -16.75
C ARG A 126 -8.24 8.94 -15.92
N MET A 127 -8.65 10.11 -16.41
CA MET A 127 -9.66 10.91 -15.73
C MET A 127 -11.01 10.20 -15.68
N ALA A 128 -11.44 9.56 -16.78
CA ALA A 128 -12.67 8.77 -16.80
C ALA A 128 -12.59 7.57 -15.85
N PHE A 129 -11.46 6.85 -15.85
CA PHE A 129 -11.19 5.76 -14.92
C PHE A 129 -11.32 6.22 -13.46
N TRP A 130 -10.64 7.29 -13.06
CA TRP A 130 -10.69 7.78 -11.69
C TRP A 130 -12.08 8.30 -11.29
N ARG A 131 -12.82 8.93 -12.21
CA ARG A 131 -14.23 9.30 -11.98
C ARG A 131 -15.08 8.07 -11.66
N GLY A 132 -14.99 7.01 -12.46
CA GLY A 132 -15.69 5.76 -12.22
C GLY A 132 -15.29 5.08 -10.89
N GLN A 133 -14.01 5.18 -10.47
CA GLN A 133 -13.61 4.71 -9.15
C GLN A 133 -14.25 5.55 -8.03
N MET A 134 -14.34 6.86 -8.20
CA MET A 134 -14.94 7.76 -7.20
C MET A 134 -16.47 7.65 -7.12
N GLU A 135 -17.15 7.23 -8.17
CA GLU A 135 -18.58 6.87 -8.10
C GLU A 135 -18.84 5.76 -7.08
N ARG A 136 -17.93 4.78 -7.00
CA ARG A 136 -18.02 3.66 -6.04
C ARG A 136 -17.52 4.03 -4.63
N CYS A 137 -16.79 5.12 -4.47
CA CYS A 137 -16.19 5.51 -3.20
C CYS A 137 -17.26 5.83 -2.16
N LEU A 138 -17.18 5.20 -1.01
CA LEU A 138 -18.09 5.44 0.13
C LEU A 138 -17.71 6.64 0.98
N ARG A 139 -16.58 7.30 0.67
CA ARG A 139 -16.03 8.41 1.48
C ARG A 139 -15.84 8.04 2.96
N CYS A 140 -15.54 6.78 3.24
CA CYS A 140 -15.37 6.25 4.60
C CYS A 140 -14.01 6.58 5.24
N TYR A 141 -13.07 7.16 4.48
CA TYR A 141 -11.73 7.52 4.92
C TYR A 141 -10.86 6.36 5.44
N ALA A 142 -11.25 5.09 5.24
CA ALA A 142 -10.44 3.94 5.65
C ALA A 142 -9.03 3.98 5.06
N CYS A 143 -8.87 4.42 3.80
CA CYS A 143 -7.58 4.61 3.15
C CYS A 143 -6.67 5.65 3.83
N ARG A 144 -7.26 6.69 4.44
CA ARG A 144 -6.56 7.69 5.26
C ARG A 144 -6.16 7.10 6.61
N ASN A 145 -7.10 6.46 7.29
CA ASN A 145 -6.90 5.94 8.64
C ASN A 145 -5.91 4.77 8.70
N ALA A 146 -5.82 4.00 7.62
CA ALA A 146 -4.85 2.90 7.52
C ALA A 146 -3.45 3.35 7.07
N CYS A 147 -3.27 4.61 6.65
CA CYS A 147 -1.99 5.09 6.15
C CYS A 147 -1.08 5.50 7.31
N PRO A 148 0.10 4.85 7.49
CA PRO A 148 1.03 5.20 8.56
C PRO A 148 1.61 6.60 8.42
N MET A 149 1.63 7.16 7.20
CA MET A 149 2.16 8.48 6.91
C MET A 149 1.10 9.60 6.94
N CYS A 150 -0.17 9.27 7.27
CA CYS A 150 -1.24 10.27 7.39
C CYS A 150 -1.36 10.77 8.84
N VAL A 151 -0.46 11.65 9.23
CA VAL A 151 -0.22 12.09 10.61
C VAL A 151 -0.69 13.53 10.89
N CYS A 152 -1.69 14.02 10.18
CA CYS A 152 -2.27 15.33 10.46
C CYS A 152 -2.83 15.39 11.88
N ARG A 153 -2.25 16.27 12.73
CA ARG A 153 -2.64 16.40 14.14
C ARG A 153 -3.73 17.45 14.34
N ASP A 154 -3.56 18.63 13.75
CA ASP A 154 -4.40 19.79 14.04
C ASP A 154 -5.47 20.00 12.97
N TYR A 155 -5.10 19.86 11.71
CA TYR A 155 -6.00 20.10 10.57
C TYR A 155 -5.87 19.01 9.51
N CYS A 156 -7.01 18.46 9.11
CA CYS A 156 -7.10 17.56 7.98
C CYS A 156 -8.21 18.00 7.05
N VAL A 157 -7.92 18.06 5.75
CA VAL A 157 -8.93 18.39 4.73
C VAL A 157 -10.18 17.50 4.78
N ALA A 158 -10.02 16.25 5.28
CA ALA A 158 -11.12 15.29 5.42
C ALA A 158 -11.99 15.54 6.65
N GLU A 159 -11.44 16.16 7.71
CA GLU A 159 -12.10 16.32 9.01
C GLU A 159 -12.40 17.77 9.34
N SER A 160 -11.53 18.69 8.90
CA SER A 160 -11.70 20.11 9.20
C SER A 160 -12.98 20.65 8.54
N ARG A 161 -13.79 21.32 9.33
CA ARG A 161 -14.97 22.06 8.88
C ARG A 161 -14.69 23.55 8.75
N ASP A 162 -13.55 24.00 9.24
CA ASP A 162 -13.14 25.39 9.22
C ASP A 162 -11.62 25.49 8.90
N PRO A 163 -11.23 26.05 7.74
CA PRO A 163 -12.10 26.49 6.66
C PRO A 163 -12.76 25.31 5.91
N HIS A 164 -13.95 25.50 5.39
CA HIS A 164 -14.72 24.49 4.65
C HIS A 164 -14.15 24.23 3.26
N TRP A 165 -13.04 23.53 3.18
CA TRP A 165 -12.39 23.19 1.91
C TRP A 165 -13.13 22.09 1.15
N MET A 166 -13.84 21.24 1.89
CA MET A 166 -14.65 20.16 1.37
C MET A 166 -16.07 20.24 1.92
N THR A 167 -17.06 20.01 1.06
CA THR A 167 -18.46 19.91 1.49
C THR A 167 -18.77 18.51 2.02
N GLN A 168 -19.93 18.34 2.65
CA GLN A 168 -20.46 17.03 3.08
C GLN A 168 -21.22 16.30 1.96
N GLU A 169 -21.29 16.89 0.76
CA GLU A 169 -21.94 16.25 -0.39
C GLU A 169 -21.27 14.93 -0.77
N ASP A 170 -22.08 13.92 -1.06
CA ASP A 170 -21.61 12.68 -1.65
C ASP A 170 -21.50 12.82 -3.18
N SER A 171 -20.56 13.63 -3.63
CA SER A 171 -20.29 13.86 -5.05
C SER A 171 -18.94 13.31 -5.49
N VAL A 172 -18.85 12.90 -6.76
CA VAL A 172 -17.59 12.46 -7.39
C VAL A 172 -16.53 13.55 -7.29
N ARG A 173 -16.92 14.82 -7.41
CA ARG A 173 -16.03 15.98 -7.31
C ARG A 173 -15.35 16.03 -5.94
N GLU A 174 -16.09 15.94 -4.86
CA GLU A 174 -15.58 15.98 -3.49
C GLU A 174 -14.66 14.79 -3.20
N LYS A 175 -15.04 13.61 -3.69
CA LYS A 175 -14.22 12.39 -3.55
C LYS A 175 -12.90 12.49 -4.32
N LEU A 176 -12.92 13.00 -5.55
CA LEU A 176 -11.72 13.28 -6.35
C LEU A 176 -10.84 14.32 -5.66
N TYR A 177 -11.44 15.41 -5.15
CA TYR A 177 -10.73 16.45 -4.43
C TYR A 177 -9.99 15.87 -3.22
N PHE A 178 -10.70 15.11 -2.38
CA PHE A 178 -10.08 14.43 -1.24
C PHE A 178 -8.90 13.54 -1.67
N GLN A 179 -9.08 12.66 -2.65
CA GLN A 179 -8.04 11.73 -3.08
C GLN A 179 -6.84 12.45 -3.69
N THR A 180 -7.07 13.56 -4.40
CA THR A 180 -6.00 14.40 -4.95
C THR A 180 -5.18 15.04 -3.84
N ILE A 181 -5.82 15.71 -2.89
CA ILE A 181 -5.12 16.33 -1.74
C ILE A 181 -4.39 15.27 -0.92
N HIS A 182 -5.05 14.16 -0.59
CA HIS A 182 -4.42 13.07 0.16
C HIS A 182 -3.22 12.47 -0.60
N ALA A 183 -3.29 12.40 -1.94
CA ALA A 183 -2.16 11.95 -2.75
C ALA A 183 -0.99 12.94 -2.73
N LEU A 184 -1.27 14.22 -2.84
CA LEU A 184 -0.25 15.28 -2.82
C LEU A 184 0.41 15.41 -1.45
N HIS A 185 -0.34 15.28 -0.36
CA HIS A 185 0.22 15.26 1.00
C HIS A 185 1.19 14.10 1.25
N LEU A 186 1.06 13.03 0.48
CA LEU A 186 1.92 11.85 0.56
C LEU A 186 3.01 11.82 -0.53
N ALA A 187 3.10 12.85 -1.38
CA ALA A 187 4.18 12.97 -2.36
C ALA A 187 5.52 13.07 -1.62
N GLY A 188 6.45 12.18 -1.95
CA GLY A 188 7.74 12.07 -1.25
C GLY A 188 7.70 11.39 0.12
N ARG A 189 6.51 11.04 0.64
CA ARG A 189 6.33 10.41 1.96
C ARG A 189 5.73 8.99 1.85
N CYS A 190 5.14 8.66 0.70
CA CYS A 190 4.49 7.36 0.51
C CYS A 190 5.52 6.25 0.36
N THR A 191 5.58 5.34 1.32
CA THR A 191 6.48 4.17 1.33
C THR A 191 5.98 3.00 0.50
N GLY A 192 4.78 3.10 -0.10
CA GLY A 192 4.21 2.06 -0.93
C GLY A 192 3.70 0.82 -0.17
N CYS A 193 3.43 0.94 1.13
CA CYS A 193 3.01 -0.17 1.99
C CYS A 193 1.68 -0.85 1.58
N GLY A 194 0.85 -0.20 0.74
CA GLY A 194 -0.39 -0.77 0.19
C GLY A 194 -1.59 -0.80 1.13
N GLU A 195 -1.45 -0.36 2.38
CA GLU A 195 -2.53 -0.44 3.37
C GLU A 195 -3.78 0.37 3.00
N CYS A 196 -3.61 1.48 2.30
CA CYS A 196 -4.72 2.28 1.79
C CYS A 196 -5.62 1.51 0.80
N GLN A 197 -5.03 0.66 -0.04
CA GLN A 197 -5.77 -0.19 -0.98
C GLN A 197 -6.39 -1.38 -0.26
N ARG A 198 -5.64 -2.03 0.64
CA ARG A 198 -6.13 -3.17 1.43
C ARG A 198 -7.32 -2.79 2.30
N ALA A 199 -7.31 -1.59 2.89
CA ALA A 199 -8.39 -1.10 3.75
C ALA A 199 -9.64 -0.62 2.97
N CYS A 200 -9.56 -0.49 1.65
CA CYS A 200 -10.70 0.03 0.87
C CYS A 200 -11.80 -1.02 0.72
N PRO A 201 -13.01 -0.83 1.30
CA PRO A 201 -14.06 -1.84 1.30
C PRO A 201 -14.66 -2.07 -0.10
N VAL A 202 -14.43 -1.16 -1.03
CA VAL A 202 -14.94 -1.25 -2.41
C VAL A 202 -13.82 -1.48 -3.43
N GLY A 203 -12.60 -1.79 -2.98
CA GLY A 203 -11.49 -2.21 -3.83
C GLY A 203 -11.02 -1.15 -4.84
N ILE A 204 -10.98 0.13 -4.46
CA ILE A 204 -10.40 1.18 -5.30
C ILE A 204 -8.88 1.02 -5.32
N PRO A 205 -8.20 1.05 -6.48
CA PRO A 205 -6.76 0.83 -6.60
C PRO A 205 -5.96 2.08 -6.18
N ILE A 206 -6.12 2.51 -4.93
CA ILE A 206 -5.53 3.75 -4.39
C ILE A 206 -4.00 3.70 -4.41
N LEU A 207 -3.41 2.50 -4.22
CA LEU A 207 -1.97 2.33 -4.27
C LEU A 207 -1.39 2.73 -5.65
N ALA A 208 -2.08 2.42 -6.74
CA ALA A 208 -1.63 2.78 -8.09
C ALA A 208 -1.53 4.30 -8.27
N LEU A 209 -2.48 5.07 -7.72
CA LEU A 209 -2.39 6.54 -7.70
C LEU A 209 -1.14 7.01 -6.94
N ARG A 210 -0.85 6.42 -5.78
CA ARG A 210 0.34 6.75 -4.97
C ARG A 210 1.63 6.40 -5.70
N GLN A 211 1.67 5.24 -6.34
CA GLN A 211 2.84 4.78 -7.10
C GLN A 211 3.13 5.69 -8.31
N GLN A 212 2.11 6.20 -9.00
CA GLN A 212 2.31 7.18 -10.08
C GLN A 212 2.96 8.48 -9.56
N ILE A 213 2.48 9.01 -8.43
CA ILE A 213 3.08 10.20 -7.80
C ILE A 213 4.50 9.89 -7.31
N GLY A 214 4.72 8.74 -6.67
CA GLY A 214 6.05 8.31 -6.23
C GLY A 214 7.06 8.20 -7.38
N ARG A 215 6.63 7.72 -8.56
CA ARG A 215 7.47 7.73 -9.77
C ARG A 215 7.84 9.15 -10.20
N ALA A 216 6.88 10.07 -10.21
CA ALA A 216 7.14 11.47 -10.55
C ALA A 216 8.11 12.12 -9.55
N VAL A 217 7.94 11.88 -8.25
CA VAL A 217 8.88 12.35 -7.21
C VAL A 217 10.27 11.78 -7.45
N SER A 218 10.38 10.47 -7.68
CA SER A 218 11.68 9.81 -7.93
C SER A 218 12.38 10.38 -9.17
N GLN A 219 11.63 10.73 -10.23
CA GLN A 219 12.20 11.35 -11.44
C GLN A 219 12.66 12.79 -11.20
N LEU A 220 11.96 13.56 -10.37
CA LEU A 220 12.26 14.96 -10.08
C LEU A 220 13.38 15.15 -9.04
N PHE A 221 13.63 14.14 -8.21
CA PHE A 221 14.54 14.19 -7.06
C PHE A 221 15.55 13.03 -7.07
N ASP A 222 16.28 12.88 -8.14
CA ASP A 222 17.45 11.99 -8.28
C ASP A 222 17.25 10.55 -7.76
N GLY A 223 16.07 9.98 -8.02
CA GLY A 223 15.77 8.61 -7.61
C GLY A 223 15.26 8.47 -6.18
N TYR A 224 14.94 9.58 -5.49
CA TYR A 224 14.42 9.56 -4.12
C TYR A 224 13.21 8.62 -3.96
N LYS A 225 13.23 7.87 -2.87
CA LYS A 225 12.14 6.98 -2.43
C LYS A 225 12.00 7.05 -0.91
N ALA A 226 10.83 7.38 -0.42
CA ALA A 226 10.52 7.51 1.00
C ALA A 226 10.95 6.28 1.82
N GLY A 227 11.61 6.50 2.95
CA GLY A 227 12.00 5.48 3.92
C GLY A 227 13.01 4.44 3.40
N MET A 228 13.82 4.79 2.38
CA MET A 228 14.86 3.90 1.84
C MET A 228 16.24 4.14 2.44
N ASP A 229 16.44 5.23 3.16
CA ASP A 229 17.72 5.59 3.75
C ASP A 229 17.64 5.54 5.28
N PRO A 230 18.05 4.43 5.92
CA PRO A 230 18.05 4.33 7.38
C PRO A 230 19.16 5.14 8.05
N GLU A 231 20.18 5.61 7.31
CA GLU A 231 21.27 6.43 7.87
C GLU A 231 20.88 7.92 8.04
N ALA A 232 19.79 8.32 7.37
CA ALA A 232 19.24 9.67 7.52
C ALA A 232 18.33 9.83 8.76
N VAL A 233 18.34 8.85 9.69
CA VAL A 233 17.53 8.81 10.92
C VAL A 233 18.33 9.34 12.11
#